data_f27a14398c0e62c99a926a8c3be085db
#
_entry.id   f27a14398c0e62c99a926a8c3be085db
#
_cell.length_a   1.000
_cell.length_b   1.000
_cell.length_c   1.000
_cell.angle_alpha   90.00
_cell.angle_beta   90.00
_cell.angle_gamma   90.00
#
_symmetry.space_group_name_H-M   'P 1'
#
loop_
_entity.id
_entity.type
_entity.pdbx_description
1 polymer ?
#
loop_
_entity_poly.entity_id
_entity_poly.type
_entity_poly.pdbx_seq_one_letter_code
_entity_poly.pdbx_strand_id
1 'polypeptide(L)'
;MSKVVVMGHGGYATAMKRNLAMLVGEMEDFYYIDFNEEDSLDILQGKLDELLAGIEDEVLFVCDLAGGSPFRTAALCVSEHPDWAAVAGVNTSALSELSFNTELTPAELAKLAIDVTKDTVMVFPPEE
;
A
#
# COMPACT_ATOMS: atom_id res chain seq x y z
N MET A 1 2.20 10.86 12.34
CA MET A 1 2.90 10.05 11.32
C MET A 1 1.91 9.14 10.61
N SER A 2 2.13 8.91 9.34
CA SER A 2 1.27 8.01 8.59
C SER A 2 1.75 6.58 8.70
N LYS A 3 0.82 5.64 8.62
CA LYS A 3 1.09 4.22 8.49
C LYS A 3 0.70 3.80 7.08
N VAL A 4 1.43 2.84 6.52
CA VAL A 4 1.19 2.33 5.17
C VAL A 4 0.69 0.90 5.27
N VAL A 5 -0.46 0.62 4.68
CA VAL A 5 -1.03 -0.73 4.64
C VAL A 5 -1.02 -1.22 3.19
N VAL A 6 -0.20 -2.21 2.92
CA VAL A 6 -0.07 -2.81 1.59
C VAL A 6 -1.07 -3.96 1.49
N MET A 7 -1.92 -3.92 0.47
CA MET A 7 -2.97 -4.93 0.26
C MET A 7 -2.96 -5.41 -1.18
N GLY A 8 -3.16 -6.69 -1.38
CA GLY A 8 -3.22 -7.21 -2.74
C GLY A 8 -3.69 -8.65 -2.82
N HIS A 9 -3.91 -9.09 -4.03
CA HIS A 9 -4.37 -10.44 -4.33
C HIS A 9 -3.25 -11.46 -4.12
N GLY A 10 -3.63 -12.65 -3.68
CA GLY A 10 -2.67 -13.73 -3.46
C GLY A 10 -1.60 -13.32 -2.46
N GLY A 11 -0.37 -13.63 -2.74
CA GLY A 11 0.76 -13.29 -1.88
C GLY A 11 1.41 -11.94 -2.16
N TYR A 12 0.71 -11.02 -2.82
CA TYR A 12 1.30 -9.74 -3.20
C TYR A 12 1.90 -8.98 -2.01
N ALA A 13 1.12 -8.80 -0.95
CA ALA A 13 1.59 -8.02 0.20
C ALA A 13 2.76 -8.72 0.92
N THR A 14 2.65 -10.01 1.15
CA THR A 14 3.73 -10.79 1.78
C THR A 14 5.01 -10.74 0.93
N ALA A 15 4.89 -10.89 -0.39
CA ALA A 15 6.05 -10.82 -1.28
C ALA A 15 6.66 -9.41 -1.28
N MET A 16 5.83 -8.38 -1.26
CA MET A 16 6.29 -7.00 -1.20
C MET A 16 7.05 -6.73 0.10
N LYS A 17 6.57 -7.27 1.21
CA LYS A 17 7.27 -7.15 2.50
C LYS A 17 8.70 -7.68 2.39
N ARG A 18 8.86 -8.87 1.79
CA ARG A 18 10.17 -9.49 1.62
C ARG A 18 11.04 -8.71 0.65
N ASN A 19 10.44 -8.22 -0.42
CA ASN A 19 11.13 -7.40 -1.42
C ASN A 19 11.67 -6.12 -0.78
N LEU A 20 10.84 -5.40 -0.04
CA LEU A 20 11.23 -4.14 0.60
C LEU A 20 12.25 -4.36 1.72
N ALA A 21 12.14 -5.46 2.46
CA ALA A 21 13.11 -5.78 3.51
C ALA A 21 14.52 -5.91 2.94
N MET A 22 14.64 -6.47 1.73
CA MET A 22 15.92 -6.62 1.06
C MET A 22 16.47 -5.27 0.56
N LEU A 23 15.59 -4.36 0.15
CA LEU A 23 16.00 -3.08 -0.43
C LEU A 23 16.26 -1.99 0.61
N VAL A 24 15.42 -1.88 1.62
CA VAL A 24 15.47 -0.79 2.60
C VAL A 24 15.43 -1.25 4.05
N GLY A 25 15.41 -2.55 4.29
CA GLY A 25 15.31 -3.12 5.63
C GLY A 25 13.86 -3.19 6.11
N GLU A 26 13.67 -3.63 7.35
CA GLU A 26 12.34 -3.71 7.94
C GLU A 26 11.83 -2.31 8.28
N MET A 27 10.53 -2.10 8.07
CA MET A 27 9.87 -0.81 8.26
C MET A 27 8.73 -0.94 9.25
N GLU A 28 8.84 -0.26 10.39
CA GLU A 28 7.85 -0.33 11.47
C GLU A 28 6.51 0.28 11.10
N ASP A 29 6.49 1.22 10.15
CA ASP A 29 5.27 1.93 9.76
C ASP A 29 4.49 1.23 8.65
N PHE A 30 4.96 0.07 8.19
CA PHE A 30 4.32 -0.68 7.10
C PHE A 30 3.64 -1.93 7.63
N TYR A 31 2.45 -2.19 7.09
CA TYR A 31 1.62 -3.35 7.41
C TYR A 31 1.19 -4.03 6.11
N TYR A 32 0.86 -5.32 6.18
CA TYR A 32 0.63 -6.11 4.97
C TYR A 32 -0.59 -7.01 5.13
N ILE A 33 -1.48 -7.01 4.13
CA ILE A 33 -2.66 -7.86 4.11
C ILE A 33 -2.76 -8.55 2.75
N ASP A 34 -2.75 -9.89 2.76
CA ASP A 34 -3.00 -10.68 1.56
C ASP A 34 -4.47 -11.03 1.46
N PHE A 35 -5.01 -10.93 0.24
CA PHE A 35 -6.32 -11.45 -0.08
C PHE A 35 -6.11 -12.77 -0.83
N ASN A 36 -6.20 -13.87 -0.10
CA ASN A 36 -5.90 -15.18 -0.64
C ASN A 36 -7.05 -15.73 -1.48
N GLU A 37 -6.75 -16.70 -2.34
CA GLU A 37 -7.72 -17.28 -3.27
C GLU A 37 -8.95 -17.81 -2.56
N GLU A 38 -8.78 -18.42 -1.39
CA GLU A 38 -9.89 -18.99 -0.60
C GLU A 38 -10.62 -17.98 0.28
N ASP A 39 -10.15 -16.74 0.36
CA ASP A 39 -10.74 -15.73 1.25
C ASP A 39 -12.02 -15.16 0.67
N SER A 40 -13.04 -14.99 1.53
CA SER A 40 -14.22 -14.22 1.20
C SER A 40 -13.98 -12.74 1.46
N LEU A 41 -14.91 -11.88 1.02
CA LEU A 41 -14.86 -10.45 1.34
C LEU A 41 -14.94 -10.21 2.84
N ASP A 42 -15.73 -11.02 3.56
CA ASP A 42 -15.84 -10.90 5.01
C ASP A 42 -14.51 -11.23 5.70
N ILE A 43 -13.78 -12.21 5.18
CA ILE A 43 -12.46 -12.54 5.72
C ILE A 43 -11.48 -11.39 5.48
N LEU A 44 -11.49 -10.81 4.29
CA LEU A 44 -10.64 -9.66 3.99
C LEU A 44 -10.96 -8.48 4.92
N GLN A 45 -12.24 -8.17 5.08
CA GLN A 45 -12.68 -7.09 5.97
C GLN A 45 -12.24 -7.37 7.42
N GLY A 46 -12.36 -8.61 7.85
CA GLY A 46 -11.93 -9.03 9.19
C GLY A 46 -10.44 -8.82 9.42
N LYS A 47 -9.62 -9.20 8.43
CA LYS A 47 -8.17 -8.96 8.49
C LYS A 47 -7.86 -7.46 8.63
N LEU A 48 -8.57 -6.64 7.86
CA LEU A 48 -8.38 -5.20 7.90
C LEU A 48 -8.80 -4.63 9.25
N ASP A 49 -9.98 -5.01 9.74
CA ASP A 49 -10.49 -4.51 11.03
C ASP A 49 -9.55 -4.87 12.17
N GLU A 50 -9.04 -6.10 12.19
CA GLU A 50 -8.11 -6.54 13.22
C GLU A 50 -6.81 -5.74 13.18
N LEU A 51 -6.28 -5.50 11.99
CA LEU A 51 -5.06 -4.73 11.81
C LEU A 51 -5.24 -3.28 12.25
N LEU A 52 -6.33 -2.66 11.83
CA LEU A 52 -6.61 -1.24 12.13
C LEU A 52 -6.88 -1.01 13.62
N ALA A 53 -7.37 -2.01 14.35
CA ALA A 53 -7.61 -1.88 15.77
C ALA A 53 -6.34 -1.53 16.55
N GLY A 54 -5.17 -1.89 16.02
CA GLY A 54 -3.89 -1.58 16.64
C GLY A 54 -3.21 -0.31 16.10
N ILE A 55 -3.87 0.43 15.22
CA ILE A 55 -3.30 1.63 14.59
C ILE A 55 -4.09 2.85 15.00
N GLU A 56 -3.41 3.85 15.54
CA GLU A 56 -4.04 5.13 15.92
C GLU A 56 -3.73 6.25 14.92
N ASP A 57 -2.74 6.06 14.08
CA ASP A 57 -2.29 7.06 13.12
C ASP A 57 -3.14 7.05 11.84
N GLU A 58 -2.94 8.07 11.01
CA GLU A 58 -3.55 8.14 9.69
C GLU A 58 -2.95 7.06 8.77
N VAL A 59 -3.74 6.57 7.82
CA VAL A 59 -3.35 5.44 6.98
C VAL A 59 -3.38 5.78 5.50
N LEU A 60 -2.33 5.35 4.79
CA LEU A 60 -2.33 5.23 3.35
C LEU A 60 -2.41 3.75 3.00
N PHE A 61 -3.44 3.37 2.23
CA PHE A 61 -3.50 2.03 1.64
C PHE A 61 -2.78 2.03 0.30
N VAL A 62 -1.95 1.01 0.08
CA VAL A 62 -1.27 0.79 -1.19
C VAL A 62 -1.70 -0.57 -1.72
N CYS A 63 -2.47 -0.58 -2.80
CA CYS A 63 -3.03 -1.80 -3.35
C CYS A 63 -2.35 -2.18 -4.66
N ASP A 64 -2.41 -3.46 -5.00
CA ASP A 64 -1.74 -3.99 -6.19
C ASP A 64 -2.29 -3.41 -7.49
N LEU A 65 -3.61 -3.27 -7.58
CA LEU A 65 -4.24 -2.66 -8.76
C LEU A 65 -5.54 -1.98 -8.34
N ALA A 66 -6.05 -1.09 -9.20
CA ALA A 66 -7.26 -0.33 -8.90
C ALA A 66 -8.53 -1.17 -8.98
N GLY A 67 -8.50 -2.31 -9.67
CA GLY A 67 -9.65 -3.21 -9.74
C GLY A 67 -9.61 -4.22 -8.62
N GLY A 68 -10.78 -4.79 -8.28
CA GLY A 68 -10.86 -5.90 -7.35
C GLY A 68 -11.09 -5.51 -5.91
N SER A 69 -11.14 -6.55 -5.07
CA SER A 69 -11.58 -6.44 -3.69
C SER A 69 -10.63 -5.69 -2.77
N PRO A 70 -9.29 -5.84 -2.86
CA PRO A 70 -8.41 -5.09 -1.96
C PRO A 70 -8.58 -3.58 -2.08
N PHE A 71 -8.57 -3.03 -3.29
CA PHE A 71 -8.72 -1.59 -3.46
C PHE A 71 -10.12 -1.11 -3.08
N ARG A 72 -11.15 -1.88 -3.42
CA ARG A 72 -12.52 -1.53 -3.05
C ARG A 72 -12.69 -1.48 -1.53
N THR A 73 -12.16 -2.48 -0.83
CA THR A 73 -12.21 -2.53 0.63
C THR A 73 -11.48 -1.33 1.23
N ALA A 74 -10.29 -1.02 0.71
CA ALA A 74 -9.53 0.15 1.15
C ALA A 74 -10.29 1.45 0.90
N ALA A 75 -10.87 1.60 -0.29
CA ALA A 75 -11.60 2.82 -0.66
C ALA A 75 -12.82 3.06 0.25
N LEU A 76 -13.56 2.01 0.57
CA LEU A 76 -14.69 2.11 1.49
C LEU A 76 -14.23 2.55 2.88
N CYS A 77 -13.11 2.02 3.35
CA CYS A 77 -12.53 2.42 4.62
C CYS A 77 -12.13 3.90 4.62
N VAL A 78 -11.46 4.34 3.55
CA VAL A 78 -11.05 5.74 3.38
C VAL A 78 -12.25 6.68 3.39
N SER A 79 -13.38 6.25 2.85
CA SER A 79 -14.59 7.10 2.82
C SER A 79 -15.09 7.47 4.21
N GLU A 80 -14.70 6.72 5.22
CA GLU A 80 -15.07 6.98 6.63
C GLU A 80 -13.95 7.70 7.40
N HIS A 81 -12.82 7.96 6.76
CA HIS A 81 -11.65 8.59 7.38
C HIS A 81 -11.13 9.72 6.48
N PRO A 82 -11.59 10.97 6.68
CA PRO A 82 -11.28 12.07 5.76
C PRO A 82 -9.79 12.34 5.52
N ASP A 83 -8.94 11.98 6.48
CA ASP A 83 -7.50 12.22 6.40
C ASP A 83 -6.71 11.04 5.84
N TRP A 84 -7.39 9.97 5.48
CA TRP A 84 -6.75 8.77 4.93
C TRP A 84 -6.81 8.79 3.40
N ALA A 85 -6.03 7.94 2.76
CA ALA A 85 -6.01 7.83 1.30
C ALA A 85 -5.72 6.40 0.87
N ALA A 86 -6.00 6.12 -0.41
CA ALA A 86 -5.66 4.84 -1.02
C ALA A 86 -5.07 5.11 -2.40
N VAL A 87 -4.04 4.37 -2.75
CA VAL A 87 -3.39 4.43 -4.06
C VAL A 87 -3.18 3.01 -4.58
N ALA A 88 -3.21 2.82 -5.89
CA ALA A 88 -3.05 1.51 -6.49
C ALA A 88 -2.14 1.57 -7.72
N GLY A 89 -1.47 0.46 -8.01
CA GLY A 89 -0.67 0.33 -9.23
C GLY A 89 0.71 0.97 -9.16
N VAL A 90 1.15 1.38 -7.96
CA VAL A 90 2.49 1.97 -7.81
C VAL A 90 3.55 0.87 -7.73
N ASN A 91 4.79 1.23 -8.09
CA ASN A 91 5.87 0.26 -8.16
C ASN A 91 6.69 0.17 -6.86
N THR A 92 7.64 -0.77 -6.84
CA THR A 92 8.52 -1.00 -5.69
C THR A 92 9.36 0.22 -5.34
N SER A 93 9.85 0.95 -6.35
CA SER A 93 10.63 2.18 -6.10
C SER A 93 9.81 3.19 -5.30
N ALA A 94 8.53 3.33 -5.64
CA ALA A 94 7.63 4.23 -4.91
C ALA A 94 7.47 3.78 -3.47
N LEU A 95 7.21 2.49 -3.23
CA LEU A 95 7.05 1.98 -1.87
C LEU A 95 8.31 2.18 -1.04
N SER A 96 9.49 1.96 -1.64
CA SER A 96 10.76 2.21 -0.97
C SER A 96 10.87 3.67 -0.54
N GLU A 97 10.48 4.59 -1.42
CA GLU A 97 10.56 6.03 -1.13
C GLU A 97 9.60 6.44 0.00
N LEU A 98 8.41 5.84 0.04
CA LEU A 98 7.46 6.12 1.11
C LEU A 98 8.04 5.81 2.49
N SER A 99 8.89 4.79 2.60
CA SER A 99 9.45 4.38 3.88
C SER A 99 10.31 5.47 4.54
N PHE A 100 10.81 6.41 3.77
CA PHE A 100 11.64 7.51 4.27
C PHE A 100 10.85 8.79 4.51
N ASN A 101 9.53 8.77 4.29
CA ASN A 101 8.72 9.98 4.29
C ASN A 101 7.41 9.84 5.06
N THR A 102 7.37 8.97 6.08
CA THR A 102 6.12 8.69 6.82
C THR A 102 5.63 9.86 7.67
N GLU A 103 6.39 10.94 7.78
CA GLU A 103 5.93 12.19 8.40
C GLU A 103 4.90 12.92 7.52
N LEU A 104 4.83 12.59 6.24
CA LEU A 104 3.85 13.19 5.33
C LEU A 104 2.44 12.65 5.61
N THR A 105 1.42 13.39 5.19
CA THR A 105 0.03 12.93 5.27
C THR A 105 -0.22 11.81 4.26
N PRO A 106 -1.27 10.99 4.46
CA PRO A 106 -1.60 9.97 3.47
C PRO A 106 -1.80 10.51 2.05
N ALA A 107 -2.43 11.66 1.91
CA ALA A 107 -2.62 12.29 0.59
C ALA A 107 -1.27 12.68 -0.05
N GLU A 108 -0.37 13.24 0.75
CA GLU A 108 0.97 13.61 0.26
C GLU A 108 1.78 12.37 -0.11
N LEU A 109 1.69 11.31 0.70
CA LEU A 109 2.35 10.04 0.39
C LEU A 109 1.81 9.41 -0.89
N ALA A 110 0.49 9.47 -1.10
CA ALA A 110 -0.12 8.95 -2.32
C ALA A 110 0.41 9.69 -3.55
N LYS A 111 0.50 11.01 -3.48
CA LYS A 111 1.05 11.82 -4.58
C LYS A 111 2.52 11.48 -4.83
N LEU A 112 3.31 11.36 -3.76
CA LEU A 112 4.71 10.98 -3.86
C LEU A 112 4.85 9.61 -4.55
N ALA A 113 4.03 8.64 -4.16
CA ALA A 113 4.07 7.31 -4.75
C ALA A 113 3.77 7.33 -6.25
N ILE A 114 2.79 8.13 -6.67
CA ILE A 114 2.44 8.28 -8.08
C ILE A 114 3.60 8.92 -8.84
N ASP A 115 4.17 9.99 -8.32
CA ASP A 115 5.25 10.71 -8.99
C ASP A 115 6.50 9.83 -9.13
N VAL A 116 6.89 9.11 -8.07
CA VAL A 116 8.04 8.22 -8.12
C VAL A 116 7.80 7.06 -9.10
N THR A 117 6.59 6.51 -9.12
CA THR A 117 6.25 5.45 -10.08
C THR A 117 6.43 5.94 -11.51
N LYS A 118 5.89 7.11 -11.83
CA LYS A 118 6.01 7.69 -13.17
C LYS A 118 7.46 7.92 -13.57
N ASP A 119 8.27 8.38 -12.63
CA ASP A 119 9.67 8.72 -12.89
C ASP A 119 10.58 7.51 -12.99
N THR A 120 10.17 6.37 -12.47
CA THR A 120 11.04 5.18 -12.39
C THR A 120 10.64 4.04 -13.32
N VAL A 121 9.55 4.19 -14.07
CA VAL A 121 9.18 3.24 -15.11
C VAL A 121 10.06 3.51 -16.31
N MET A 122 10.82 2.50 -16.72
CA MET A 122 11.77 2.69 -17.82
C MET A 122 11.96 1.43 -18.63
N VAL A 123 12.48 1.60 -19.83
CA VAL A 123 12.80 0.51 -20.74
C VAL A 123 14.31 0.48 -21.04
N PHE A 124 14.85 -0.71 -21.26
CA PHE A 124 16.20 -0.87 -21.74
C PHE A 124 16.19 -1.81 -22.95
N PRO A 125 16.84 -1.47 -24.07
CA PRO A 125 17.58 -0.21 -24.29
C PRO A 125 16.63 0.99 -24.35
N PRO A 126 17.12 2.21 -24.04
CA PRO A 126 16.28 3.41 -24.01
C PRO A 126 15.61 3.68 -25.35
N GLU A 127 14.40 4.22 -25.30
CA GLU A 127 13.71 4.71 -26.49
C GLU A 127 14.40 5.99 -26.98
N GLU A 128 14.37 6.16 -28.29
CA GLU A 128 14.93 7.37 -28.91
C GLU A 128 13.87 8.43 -29.15
#